data_d4c7e924babc701b9aa7eb9db043c3b2
#
_entry.id   d4c7e924babc701b9aa7eb9db043c3b2
#
_cell.length_a   1.000
_cell.length_b   1.000
_cell.length_c   1.000
_cell.angle_alpha   90.00
_cell.angle_beta   90.00
_cell.angle_gamma   90.00
#
_symmetry.space_group_name_H-M   'P 1'
#
loop_
_entity.id
_entity.type
_entity.pdbx_description
1 polymer ?
#
loop_
_entity_poly.entity_id
_entity_poly.type
_entity_poly.pdbx_seq_one_letter_code
_entity_poly.pdbx_strand_id
1 'polypeptide(L)'
;MDNNEVIGVLRIIDANANRAAEALRTIEEYARFVVSDANMSQAIKSLRHRLASILQLVPLRDRSVARESQFDVGRNLTTTEETDRANVLSVVAAAFGRLKQALRCLEEYSKTMFSDAAELFEQLRYDAYQLEKMISNASSTDERLVRANVYAIVDGRGGRDEFSRRINGLCAAGVDVIQLRDKNLNDKMLLERAMLLRRIIDAAECTPLMIMNDRPDLAVLSRADGVHVGQAELSVEQTRRIVGVDSLIGVSTHSLDQVKQAIIDGANYIGCGPVFTSETKEFDKFPGVDFLRQVVDATTVPAFAIGGISLDNIDEISAVGFIRVAVSACLTSTIDVTALVAELKMALAINKNEVG
;
A
#
# COMPACT_ATOMS: atom_id res chain seq x y z
N MET A 1 28.28 -6.62 36.88
CA MET A 1 27.65 -5.31 37.10
C MET A 1 27.46 -5.10 38.58
N ASP A 2 27.73 -3.92 39.08
CA ASP A 2 27.41 -3.57 40.45
C ASP A 2 25.90 -3.32 40.64
N ASN A 3 25.44 -3.16 41.89
CA ASN A 3 24.01 -3.01 42.18
C ASN A 3 23.42 -1.71 41.60
N ASN A 4 24.21 -0.65 41.49
CA ASN A 4 23.77 0.64 40.91
C ASN A 4 23.63 0.56 39.39
N GLU A 5 24.56 -0.13 38.71
CA GLU A 5 24.47 -0.40 37.27
C GLU A 5 23.22 -1.22 36.93
N VAL A 6 22.93 -2.28 37.70
CA VAL A 6 21.73 -3.11 37.54
C VAL A 6 20.45 -2.26 37.65
N ILE A 7 20.35 -1.43 38.70
CA ILE A 7 19.21 -0.52 38.89
C ILE A 7 19.12 0.48 37.74
N GLY A 8 20.25 1.03 37.26
CA GLY A 8 20.29 1.95 36.12
C GLY A 8 19.77 1.31 34.83
N VAL A 9 20.19 0.08 34.51
CA VAL A 9 19.74 -0.67 33.36
C VAL A 9 18.22 -0.95 33.43
N LEU A 10 17.71 -1.38 34.60
CA LEU A 10 16.29 -1.62 34.78
C LEU A 10 15.44 -0.36 34.61
N ARG A 11 15.93 0.82 35.05
CA ARG A 11 15.28 2.13 34.80
C ARG A 11 15.22 2.47 33.31
N ILE A 12 16.32 2.26 32.59
CA ILE A 12 16.37 2.51 31.13
C ILE A 12 15.39 1.59 30.41
N ILE A 13 15.34 0.29 30.77
CA ILE A 13 14.41 -0.66 30.18
C ILE A 13 12.96 -0.24 30.47
N ASP A 14 12.61 0.10 31.72
CA ASP A 14 11.25 0.52 32.08
C ASP A 14 10.81 1.79 31.32
N ALA A 15 11.65 2.81 31.27
CA ALA A 15 11.35 4.06 30.56
C ALA A 15 11.13 3.84 29.07
N ASN A 16 11.99 3.04 28.41
CA ASN A 16 11.86 2.78 26.99
C ASN A 16 10.71 1.80 26.66
N ALA A 17 10.37 0.87 27.56
CA ALA A 17 9.19 0.04 27.43
C ALA A 17 7.90 0.88 27.39
N ASN A 18 7.79 1.88 28.26
CA ASN A 18 6.65 2.80 28.28
C ASN A 18 6.61 3.66 27.00
N ARG A 19 7.73 4.24 26.59
CA ARG A 19 7.83 5.03 25.34
C ARG A 19 7.44 4.22 24.10
N ALA A 20 7.87 2.98 24.01
CA ALA A 20 7.51 2.09 22.92
C ALA A 20 6.01 1.75 22.91
N ALA A 21 5.43 1.48 24.09
CA ALA A 21 4.00 1.19 24.22
C ALA A 21 3.12 2.39 23.87
N GLU A 22 3.50 3.60 24.30
CA GLU A 22 2.81 4.85 23.98
C GLU A 22 2.90 5.17 22.48
N ALA A 23 4.08 4.98 21.87
CA ALA A 23 4.26 5.18 20.45
C ALA A 23 3.40 4.22 19.62
N LEU A 24 3.39 2.92 19.94
CA LEU A 24 2.54 1.92 19.30
C LEU A 24 1.06 2.28 19.45
N ARG A 25 0.63 2.80 20.60
CA ARG A 25 -0.75 3.24 20.80
C ARG A 25 -1.11 4.41 19.90
N THR A 26 -0.24 5.41 19.78
CA THR A 26 -0.44 6.56 18.87
C THR A 26 -0.59 6.11 17.42
N ILE A 27 0.22 5.15 16.97
CA ILE A 27 0.16 4.60 15.62
C ILE A 27 -1.13 3.77 15.43
N GLU A 28 -1.55 2.98 16.45
CA GLU A 28 -2.81 2.21 16.41
C GLU A 28 -4.04 3.12 16.24
N GLU A 29 -4.09 4.24 16.97
CA GLU A 29 -5.20 5.20 16.87
C GLU A 29 -5.30 5.81 15.45
N TYR A 30 -4.17 6.11 14.82
CA TYR A 30 -4.14 6.57 13.43
C TYR A 30 -4.72 5.51 12.47
N ALA A 31 -4.27 4.26 12.58
CA ALA A 31 -4.77 3.17 11.74
C ALA A 31 -6.28 2.93 11.91
N ARG A 32 -6.79 3.07 13.16
CA ARG A 32 -8.20 2.85 13.50
C ARG A 32 -9.12 3.98 13.07
N PHE A 33 -8.73 5.23 13.32
CA PHE A 33 -9.64 6.38 13.24
C PHE A 33 -9.38 7.28 12.04
N VAL A 34 -8.21 7.24 11.44
CA VAL A 34 -7.88 8.05 10.26
C VAL A 34 -7.88 7.19 8.98
N VAL A 35 -7.17 6.05 8.99
CA VAL A 35 -7.12 5.14 7.85
C VAL A 35 -8.33 4.21 7.80
N SER A 36 -8.89 3.87 8.97
CA SER A 36 -9.99 2.90 9.13
C SER A 36 -9.65 1.50 8.59
N ASP A 37 -8.38 1.08 8.73
CA ASP A 37 -7.87 -0.21 8.26
C ASP A 37 -7.79 -1.22 9.41
N ALA A 38 -8.64 -2.26 9.37
CA ALA A 38 -8.69 -3.30 10.40
C ALA A 38 -7.42 -4.16 10.42
N ASN A 39 -6.82 -4.47 9.26
CA ASN A 39 -5.63 -5.31 9.17
C ASN A 39 -4.38 -4.56 9.66
N MET A 40 -4.24 -3.30 9.28
CA MET A 40 -3.19 -2.42 9.80
C MET A 40 -3.31 -2.29 11.32
N SER A 41 -4.52 -2.04 11.84
CA SER A 41 -4.80 -1.99 13.27
C SER A 41 -4.44 -3.29 13.99
N GLN A 42 -4.77 -4.44 13.40
CA GLN A 42 -4.43 -5.76 13.94
C GLN A 42 -2.92 -6.01 13.94
N ALA A 43 -2.19 -5.60 12.91
CA ALA A 43 -0.73 -5.72 12.85
C ALA A 43 -0.07 -4.91 13.97
N ILE A 44 -0.49 -3.66 14.18
CA ILE A 44 0.02 -2.81 15.27
C ILE A 44 -0.31 -3.40 16.64
N LYS A 45 -1.55 -3.89 16.80
CA LYS A 45 -1.98 -4.57 18.04
C LYS A 45 -1.12 -5.81 18.32
N SER A 46 -0.78 -6.58 17.29
CA SER A 46 0.11 -7.75 17.42
C SER A 46 1.51 -7.33 17.90
N LEU A 47 2.10 -6.27 17.33
CA LEU A 47 3.39 -5.72 17.81
C LEU A 47 3.32 -5.29 19.28
N ARG A 48 2.23 -4.63 19.69
CA ARG A 48 2.03 -4.21 21.10
C ARG A 48 1.92 -5.40 22.05
N HIS A 49 1.22 -6.46 21.64
CA HIS A 49 1.14 -7.69 22.44
C HIS A 49 2.50 -8.40 22.54
N ARG A 50 3.25 -8.46 21.45
CA ARG A 50 4.61 -9.02 21.42
C ARG A 50 5.55 -8.23 22.32
N LEU A 51 5.51 -6.90 22.29
CA LEU A 51 6.26 -6.06 23.23
C LEU A 51 5.93 -6.42 24.68
N ALA A 52 4.66 -6.53 25.03
CA ALA A 52 4.23 -6.91 26.36
C ALA A 52 4.71 -8.31 26.77
N SER A 53 4.71 -9.27 25.86
CA SER A 53 5.19 -10.64 26.08
C SER A 53 6.71 -10.67 26.30
N ILE A 54 7.49 -9.96 25.51
CA ILE A 54 8.96 -9.87 25.66
C ILE A 54 9.31 -9.24 27.02
N LEU A 55 8.57 -8.23 27.43
CA LEU A 55 8.76 -7.58 28.73
C LEU A 55 8.50 -8.48 29.93
N GLN A 56 7.82 -9.62 29.76
CA GLN A 56 7.67 -10.63 30.84
C GLN A 56 8.98 -11.37 31.12
N LEU A 57 9.91 -11.40 30.18
CA LEU A 57 11.25 -11.97 30.39
C LEU A 57 12.13 -11.06 31.27
N VAL A 58 11.71 -9.79 31.46
CA VAL A 58 12.39 -8.84 32.36
C VAL A 58 11.52 -8.68 33.61
N PRO A 59 11.96 -9.06 34.84
CA PRO A 59 11.14 -9.10 36.01
C PRO A 59 10.41 -7.79 36.32
N LEU A 60 9.07 -7.82 36.36
CA LEU A 60 8.21 -6.63 36.54
C LEU A 60 8.51 -5.94 37.90
N ARG A 61 8.73 -6.74 38.95
CA ARG A 61 9.00 -6.23 40.30
C ARG A 61 10.26 -5.36 40.30
N ASP A 62 11.31 -5.83 39.65
CA ASP A 62 12.60 -5.14 39.63
C ASP A 62 12.51 -3.83 38.80
N ARG A 63 11.77 -3.83 37.69
CA ARG A 63 11.51 -2.61 36.90
C ARG A 63 10.69 -1.58 37.67
N SER A 64 9.64 -2.02 38.39
CA SER A 64 8.75 -1.12 39.12
C SER A 64 9.44 -0.48 40.31
N VAL A 65 10.28 -1.24 41.05
CA VAL A 65 11.06 -0.74 42.18
C VAL A 65 12.15 0.24 41.72
N ALA A 66 12.70 0.04 40.52
CA ALA A 66 13.69 0.92 39.94
C ALA A 66 13.13 2.28 39.45
N ARG A 67 11.79 2.42 39.34
CA ARG A 67 11.14 3.62 38.81
C ARG A 67 11.23 4.80 39.76
N GLU A 68 11.94 5.85 39.39
CA GLU A 68 12.04 7.12 40.14
C GLU A 68 11.79 8.30 39.17
N SER A 69 10.54 8.62 38.90
CA SER A 69 10.16 9.70 37.97
C SER A 69 10.38 11.11 38.54
N GLN A 70 10.55 11.26 39.85
CA GLN A 70 10.74 12.56 40.52
C GLN A 70 12.14 13.15 40.33
N PHE A 71 13.14 12.29 40.10
CA PHE A 71 14.57 12.68 39.96
C PHE A 71 15.09 12.50 38.55
N ASP A 72 14.21 12.39 37.53
CA ASP A 72 14.61 12.34 36.13
C ASP A 72 15.13 13.70 35.68
N VAL A 73 16.44 13.79 35.46
CA VAL A 73 17.13 15.02 35.01
C VAL A 73 16.70 15.46 33.60
N GLY A 74 16.10 14.57 32.81
CA GLY A 74 15.59 14.86 31.48
C GLY A 74 14.18 15.45 31.42
N ARG A 75 13.44 15.47 32.54
CA ARG A 75 12.03 15.83 32.59
C ARG A 75 11.69 17.23 32.06
N ASN A 76 12.61 18.20 32.19
CA ASN A 76 12.41 19.58 31.85
C ASN A 76 13.15 20.01 30.56
N LEU A 77 13.72 19.07 29.82
CA LEU A 77 14.42 19.34 28.56
C LEU A 77 13.44 19.13 27.40
N THR A 78 12.79 20.22 26.98
CA THR A 78 11.88 20.22 25.81
C THR A 78 12.48 21.11 24.72
N THR A 79 12.49 20.64 23.47
CA THR A 79 12.89 21.43 22.31
C THR A 79 11.67 22.02 21.61
N THR A 80 11.81 23.16 20.93
CA THR A 80 10.72 23.83 20.19
C THR A 80 10.15 22.97 19.08
N GLU A 81 10.91 22.03 18.52
CA GLU A 81 10.48 21.09 17.47
C GLU A 81 9.52 20.00 17.99
N GLU A 82 9.45 19.80 19.32
CA GLU A 82 8.54 18.81 19.94
C GLU A 82 7.11 19.34 20.14
N THR A 83 6.89 20.65 20.04
CA THR A 83 5.63 21.29 20.39
C THR A 83 4.67 21.49 19.21
N ASP A 84 5.13 21.39 17.97
CA ASP A 84 4.30 21.62 16.78
C ASP A 84 4.31 20.42 15.83
N ARG A 85 3.19 20.19 15.16
CA ARG A 85 2.99 19.13 14.15
C ARG A 85 2.22 19.70 12.97
N ALA A 86 2.82 19.64 11.79
CA ALA A 86 2.25 20.20 10.57
C ALA A 86 0.94 19.52 10.14
N ASN A 87 0.83 18.21 10.38
CA ASN A 87 -0.34 17.38 10.01
C ASN A 87 -0.36 16.06 10.79
N VAL A 88 -1.41 15.27 10.60
CA VAL A 88 -1.59 13.97 11.28
C VAL A 88 -0.48 12.98 10.93
N LEU A 89 0.03 12.98 9.70
CA LEU A 89 1.14 12.12 9.28
C LEU A 89 2.43 12.45 10.02
N SER A 90 2.69 13.73 10.32
CA SER A 90 3.86 14.13 11.12
C SER A 90 3.79 13.63 12.56
N VAL A 91 2.59 13.43 13.11
CA VAL A 91 2.38 12.78 14.42
C VAL A 91 2.79 11.32 14.37
N VAL A 92 2.36 10.60 13.32
CA VAL A 92 2.67 9.18 13.10
C VAL A 92 4.16 8.98 12.86
N ALA A 93 4.79 9.79 12.02
CA ALA A 93 6.24 9.73 11.75
C ALA A 93 7.05 9.95 13.05
N ALA A 94 6.67 10.94 13.85
CA ALA A 94 7.30 11.17 15.16
C ALA A 94 7.08 10.00 16.14
N ALA A 95 5.91 9.35 16.11
CA ALA A 95 5.64 8.16 16.91
C ALA A 95 6.53 6.98 16.49
N PHE A 96 6.71 6.74 15.17
CA PHE A 96 7.65 5.73 14.67
C PHE A 96 9.10 6.06 15.06
N GLY A 97 9.50 7.33 15.00
CA GLY A 97 10.82 7.76 15.46
C GLY A 97 11.07 7.37 16.92
N ARG A 98 10.12 7.70 17.81
CA ARG A 98 10.18 7.33 19.23
C ARG A 98 10.18 5.81 19.46
N LEU A 99 9.34 5.08 18.70
CA LEU A 99 9.27 3.62 18.77
C LEU A 99 10.60 2.97 18.43
N LYS A 100 11.22 3.36 17.30
CA LYS A 100 12.50 2.81 16.84
C LYS A 100 13.63 3.08 17.82
N GLN A 101 13.70 4.30 18.36
CA GLN A 101 14.70 4.68 19.38
C GLN A 101 14.50 3.88 20.67
N ALA A 102 13.27 3.76 21.15
CA ALA A 102 12.95 3.01 22.35
C ALA A 102 13.27 1.52 22.20
N LEU A 103 12.89 0.90 21.06
CA LEU A 103 13.22 -0.50 20.77
C LEU A 103 14.72 -0.74 20.68
N ARG A 104 15.50 0.20 20.09
CA ARG A 104 16.95 0.08 20.06
C ARG A 104 17.56 0.16 21.45
N CYS A 105 17.07 1.04 22.32
CA CYS A 105 17.53 1.10 23.70
C CYS A 105 17.20 -0.20 24.47
N LEU A 106 15.96 -0.73 24.29
CA LEU A 106 15.56 -2.01 24.87
C LEU A 106 16.47 -3.15 24.43
N GLU A 107 16.76 -3.26 23.13
CA GLU A 107 17.70 -4.24 22.57
C GLU A 107 19.09 -4.14 23.21
N GLU A 108 19.72 -2.95 23.16
CA GLU A 108 21.09 -2.78 23.61
C GLU A 108 21.27 -3.01 25.12
N TYR A 109 20.39 -2.43 25.94
CA TYR A 109 20.52 -2.59 27.39
C TYR A 109 20.10 -3.98 27.88
N SER A 110 19.21 -4.67 27.17
CA SER A 110 18.88 -6.06 27.49
C SER A 110 20.03 -7.03 27.22
N LYS A 111 20.93 -6.74 26.28
CA LYS A 111 22.14 -7.55 26.02
C LYS A 111 23.03 -7.71 27.27
N THR A 112 22.94 -6.79 28.21
CA THR A 112 23.78 -6.84 29.43
C THR A 112 23.25 -7.80 30.49
N MET A 113 21.95 -8.15 30.49
CA MET A 113 21.30 -8.93 31.56
C MET A 113 20.26 -9.95 31.06
N PHE A 114 19.69 -9.74 29.88
CA PHE A 114 18.52 -10.47 29.37
C PHE A 114 18.69 -10.76 27.87
N SER A 115 19.68 -11.60 27.52
CA SER A 115 20.05 -11.88 26.10
C SER A 115 18.87 -12.34 25.25
N ASP A 116 18.02 -13.22 25.81
CA ASP A 116 16.86 -13.76 25.09
C ASP A 116 15.83 -12.65 24.78
N ALA A 117 15.65 -11.70 25.68
CA ALA A 117 14.80 -10.55 25.44
C ALA A 117 15.41 -9.60 24.38
N ALA A 118 16.75 -9.47 24.36
CA ALA A 118 17.45 -8.60 23.40
C ALA A 118 17.21 -9.03 21.95
N GLU A 119 17.32 -10.34 21.65
CA GLU A 119 17.05 -10.88 20.31
C GLU A 119 15.59 -10.62 19.86
N LEU A 120 14.65 -10.77 20.79
CA LEU A 120 13.24 -10.52 20.51
C LEU A 120 12.93 -9.03 20.32
N PHE A 121 13.61 -8.12 21.02
CA PHE A 121 13.51 -6.67 20.78
C PHE A 121 14.10 -6.28 19.44
N GLU A 122 15.18 -6.92 19.01
CA GLU A 122 15.73 -6.73 17.65
C GLU A 122 14.70 -7.11 16.58
N GLN A 123 14.11 -8.29 16.67
CA GLN A 123 13.05 -8.73 15.76
C GLN A 123 11.87 -7.76 15.73
N LEU A 124 11.41 -7.32 16.91
CA LEU A 124 10.31 -6.37 17.02
C LEU A 124 10.64 -5.01 16.37
N ARG A 125 11.90 -4.58 16.42
CA ARG A 125 12.36 -3.37 15.78
C ARG A 125 12.33 -3.47 14.24
N TYR A 126 12.71 -4.61 13.68
CA TYR A 126 12.59 -4.83 12.23
C TYR A 126 11.15 -4.87 11.77
N ASP A 127 10.25 -5.48 12.54
CA ASP A 127 8.81 -5.47 12.25
C ASP A 127 8.24 -4.05 12.31
N ALA A 128 8.71 -3.21 13.22
CA ALA A 128 8.32 -1.80 13.29
C ALA A 128 8.77 -1.01 12.06
N TYR A 129 9.94 -1.31 11.48
CA TYR A 129 10.38 -0.70 10.21
C TYR A 129 9.47 -1.09 9.05
N GLN A 130 9.04 -2.36 8.99
CA GLN A 130 8.12 -2.81 7.95
C GLN A 130 6.75 -2.15 8.08
N LEU A 131 6.23 -2.05 9.31
CA LEU A 131 4.97 -1.36 9.59
C LEU A 131 5.03 0.13 9.21
N GLU A 132 6.11 0.83 9.51
CA GLU A 132 6.32 2.23 9.10
C GLU A 132 6.26 2.38 7.59
N LYS A 133 6.93 1.48 6.85
CA LYS A 133 6.89 1.46 5.38
C LYS A 133 5.48 1.25 4.85
N MET A 134 4.71 0.32 5.43
CA MET A 134 3.32 0.08 5.03
C MET A 134 2.44 1.32 5.23
N ILE A 135 2.54 1.97 6.38
CA ILE A 135 1.75 3.17 6.70
C ILE A 135 2.16 4.35 5.81
N SER A 136 3.45 4.56 5.59
CA SER A 136 3.95 5.62 4.71
C SER A 136 3.45 5.45 3.27
N ASN A 137 3.45 4.22 2.77
CA ASN A 137 2.95 3.92 1.42
C ASN A 137 1.44 4.11 1.31
N ALA A 138 0.66 3.67 2.30
CA ALA A 138 -0.78 3.89 2.33
C ALA A 138 -1.14 5.38 2.37
N SER A 139 -0.33 6.19 3.05
CA SER A 139 -0.53 7.63 3.20
C SER A 139 -0.10 8.45 1.98
N SER A 140 0.78 7.91 1.13
CA SER A 140 1.26 8.54 -0.11
C SER A 140 0.44 8.16 -1.34
N THR A 141 -0.67 7.42 -1.17
CA THR A 141 -1.50 7.02 -2.30
C THR A 141 -2.15 8.24 -2.94
N ASP A 142 -1.92 8.41 -4.24
CA ASP A 142 -2.50 9.49 -5.05
C ASP A 142 -4.04 9.49 -4.91
N GLU A 143 -4.63 10.64 -4.57
CA GLU A 143 -6.09 10.79 -4.43
C GLU A 143 -6.84 10.39 -5.71
N ARG A 144 -6.23 10.56 -6.89
CA ARG A 144 -6.80 10.11 -8.17
C ARG A 144 -6.98 8.60 -8.17
N LEU A 145 -5.99 7.85 -7.64
CA LEU A 145 -6.06 6.38 -7.54
C LEU A 145 -7.12 5.93 -6.54
N VAL A 146 -7.26 6.63 -5.41
CA VAL A 146 -8.29 6.33 -4.39
C VAL A 146 -9.69 6.51 -4.97
N ARG A 147 -9.90 7.51 -5.84
CA ARG A 147 -11.19 7.80 -6.47
C ARG A 147 -11.46 6.98 -7.74
N ALA A 148 -10.42 6.33 -8.30
CA ALA A 148 -10.53 5.60 -9.55
C ALA A 148 -11.48 4.40 -9.44
N ASN A 149 -12.35 4.24 -10.43
CA ASN A 149 -13.27 3.11 -10.56
C ASN A 149 -13.00 2.28 -11.82
N VAL A 150 -12.69 2.93 -12.95
CA VAL A 150 -12.49 2.27 -14.24
C VAL A 150 -11.05 2.43 -14.70
N TYR A 151 -10.38 1.29 -14.86
CA TYR A 151 -8.99 1.16 -15.26
C TYR A 151 -8.95 0.50 -16.65
N ALA A 152 -8.49 1.22 -17.67
CA ALA A 152 -8.36 0.73 -19.05
C ALA A 152 -6.97 0.13 -19.29
N ILE A 153 -6.90 -1.10 -19.79
CA ILE A 153 -5.65 -1.72 -20.26
C ILE A 153 -5.67 -1.70 -21.78
N VAL A 154 -4.69 -1.01 -22.36
CA VAL A 154 -4.56 -0.78 -23.81
C VAL A 154 -3.24 -1.32 -24.34
N ASP A 155 -3.26 -1.81 -25.57
CA ASP A 155 -2.05 -2.12 -26.32
C ASP A 155 -1.57 -0.93 -27.17
N GLY A 156 -0.35 -1.04 -27.65
CA GLY A 156 0.26 -0.03 -28.54
C GLY A 156 0.01 -0.27 -30.03
N ARG A 157 -0.89 -1.20 -30.39
CA ARG A 157 -1.17 -1.58 -31.79
C ARG A 157 -1.77 -0.42 -32.62
N GLY A 158 -1.71 -0.59 -33.92
CA GLY A 158 -2.21 0.39 -34.90
C GLY A 158 -1.21 1.50 -35.22
N GLY A 159 -1.59 2.32 -36.15
CA GLY A 159 -0.84 3.53 -36.52
C GLY A 159 -0.91 4.59 -35.40
N ARG A 160 -0.05 5.62 -35.53
CA ARG A 160 0.00 6.70 -34.53
C ARG A 160 -1.36 7.39 -34.35
N ASP A 161 -2.05 7.66 -35.45
CA ASP A 161 -3.33 8.39 -35.44
C ASP A 161 -4.47 7.53 -34.85
N GLU A 162 -4.45 6.23 -35.13
CA GLU A 162 -5.41 5.29 -34.59
C GLU A 162 -5.23 5.16 -33.07
N PHE A 163 -3.99 4.98 -32.60
CA PHE A 163 -3.67 4.97 -31.18
C PHE A 163 -4.11 6.28 -30.51
N SER A 164 -3.79 7.43 -31.12
CA SER A 164 -4.17 8.74 -30.57
C SER A 164 -5.69 8.90 -30.47
N ARG A 165 -6.46 8.50 -31.49
CA ARG A 165 -7.93 8.56 -31.45
C ARG A 165 -8.50 7.69 -30.33
N ARG A 166 -7.96 6.48 -30.15
CA ARG A 166 -8.39 5.55 -29.09
C ARG A 166 -8.13 6.13 -27.71
N ILE A 167 -6.94 6.67 -27.46
CA ILE A 167 -6.60 7.27 -26.16
C ILE A 167 -7.43 8.53 -25.88
N ASN A 168 -7.61 9.41 -26.88
CA ASN A 168 -8.48 10.59 -26.71
C ASN A 168 -9.93 10.18 -26.38
N GLY A 169 -10.44 9.10 -27.00
CA GLY A 169 -11.75 8.56 -26.68
C GLY A 169 -11.86 8.07 -25.22
N LEU A 170 -10.84 7.39 -24.71
CA LEU A 170 -10.80 6.95 -23.31
C LEU A 170 -10.73 8.13 -22.33
N CYS A 171 -9.93 9.14 -22.64
CA CYS A 171 -9.88 10.37 -21.83
C CYS A 171 -11.23 11.07 -21.81
N ALA A 172 -11.86 11.26 -22.98
CA ALA A 172 -13.18 11.90 -23.09
C ALA A 172 -14.30 11.10 -22.40
N ALA A 173 -14.20 9.77 -22.39
CA ALA A 173 -15.11 8.87 -21.68
C ALA A 173 -14.93 8.92 -20.14
N GLY A 174 -13.90 9.60 -19.64
CA GLY A 174 -13.64 9.73 -18.20
C GLY A 174 -13.08 8.46 -17.55
N VAL A 175 -12.26 7.68 -18.28
CA VAL A 175 -11.48 6.58 -17.67
C VAL A 175 -10.50 7.16 -16.65
N ASP A 176 -10.35 6.49 -15.50
CA ASP A 176 -9.58 7.01 -14.37
C ASP A 176 -8.09 6.61 -14.44
N VAL A 177 -7.80 5.44 -15.00
CA VAL A 177 -6.43 4.91 -15.16
C VAL A 177 -6.28 4.30 -16.55
N ILE A 178 -5.16 4.59 -17.23
CA ILE A 178 -4.81 3.98 -18.53
C ILE A 178 -3.46 3.28 -18.38
N GLN A 179 -3.44 1.95 -18.53
CA GLN A 179 -2.23 1.14 -18.57
C GLN A 179 -1.85 0.81 -20.00
N LEU A 180 -0.64 1.16 -20.40
CA LEU A 180 -0.05 0.69 -21.64
C LEU A 180 0.61 -0.67 -21.43
N ARG A 181 0.04 -1.71 -22.07
CA ARG A 181 0.49 -3.10 -22.02
C ARG A 181 0.54 -3.68 -23.43
N ASP A 182 1.75 -3.82 -23.98
CA ASP A 182 1.98 -4.49 -25.24
C ASP A 182 3.25 -5.34 -25.15
N LYS A 183 3.08 -6.67 -25.24
CA LYS A 183 4.20 -7.64 -25.17
C LYS A 183 4.81 -7.93 -26.54
N ASN A 184 4.26 -7.37 -27.61
CA ASN A 184 4.70 -7.62 -28.99
C ASN A 184 5.53 -6.46 -29.56
N LEU A 185 5.43 -5.26 -28.99
CA LEU A 185 6.25 -4.13 -29.40
C LEU A 185 7.67 -4.26 -28.83
N ASN A 186 8.67 -3.89 -29.65
CA ASN A 186 10.02 -3.70 -29.13
C ASN A 186 10.11 -2.46 -28.24
N ASP A 187 11.18 -2.37 -27.45
CA ASP A 187 11.38 -1.32 -26.44
C ASP A 187 11.27 0.10 -27.01
N LYS A 188 11.85 0.33 -28.20
CA LYS A 188 11.81 1.65 -28.84
C LYS A 188 10.38 2.06 -29.20
N MET A 189 9.65 1.17 -29.83
CA MET A 189 8.25 1.44 -30.20
C MET A 189 7.36 1.57 -28.99
N LEU A 190 7.56 0.75 -27.96
CA LEU A 190 6.80 0.83 -26.71
C LEU A 190 7.04 2.17 -26.00
N LEU A 191 8.30 2.63 -25.95
CA LEU A 191 8.63 3.96 -25.40
C LEU A 191 8.00 5.09 -26.23
N GLU A 192 8.05 5.02 -27.56
CA GLU A 192 7.39 6.01 -28.44
C GLU A 192 5.87 6.08 -28.17
N ARG A 193 5.21 4.93 -27.97
CA ARG A 193 3.80 4.86 -27.59
C ARG A 193 3.54 5.44 -26.19
N ALA A 194 4.39 5.11 -25.24
CA ALA A 194 4.30 5.65 -23.88
C ALA A 194 4.44 7.18 -23.85
N MET A 195 5.41 7.73 -24.58
CA MET A 195 5.59 9.18 -24.68
C MET A 195 4.43 9.87 -25.42
N LEU A 196 3.81 9.19 -26.39
CA LEU A 196 2.61 9.69 -27.07
C LEU A 196 1.40 9.67 -26.12
N LEU A 197 1.20 8.57 -25.38
CA LEU A 197 0.16 8.44 -24.35
C LEU A 197 0.26 9.58 -23.33
N ARG A 198 1.46 9.84 -22.79
CA ARG A 198 1.68 10.92 -21.81
C ARG A 198 1.27 12.29 -22.38
N ARG A 199 1.68 12.59 -23.61
CA ARG A 199 1.32 13.87 -24.27
C ARG A 199 -0.19 14.03 -24.46
N ILE A 200 -0.89 12.96 -24.78
CA ILE A 200 -2.35 12.99 -24.95
C ILE A 200 -3.02 13.24 -23.61
N ILE A 201 -2.60 12.53 -22.55
CA ILE A 201 -3.14 12.71 -21.20
C ILE A 201 -2.86 14.12 -20.68
N ASP A 202 -1.65 14.67 -20.89
CA ASP A 202 -1.30 16.03 -20.46
C ASP A 202 -2.11 17.12 -21.17
N ALA A 203 -2.61 16.84 -22.36
CA ALA A 203 -3.45 17.76 -23.13
C ALA A 203 -4.96 17.57 -22.88
N ALA A 204 -5.37 16.52 -22.18
CA ALA A 204 -6.78 16.22 -21.92
C ALA A 204 -7.32 17.04 -20.74
N GLU A 205 -8.62 17.38 -20.79
CA GLU A 205 -9.31 18.01 -19.66
C GLU A 205 -9.41 17.06 -18.44
N CYS A 206 -9.69 15.79 -18.69
CA CYS A 206 -9.59 14.71 -17.72
C CYS A 206 -8.17 14.15 -17.74
N THR A 207 -7.52 14.06 -16.59
CA THR A 207 -6.14 13.58 -16.48
C THR A 207 -6.11 12.19 -15.82
N PRO A 208 -6.37 11.10 -16.59
CA PRO A 208 -6.26 9.75 -16.06
C PRO A 208 -4.81 9.47 -15.63
N LEU A 209 -4.65 8.57 -14.63
CA LEU A 209 -3.33 8.06 -14.28
C LEU A 209 -2.75 7.24 -15.42
N MET A 210 -1.51 7.48 -15.78
CA MET A 210 -0.77 6.69 -16.77
C MET A 210 0.08 5.63 -16.06
N ILE A 211 -0.15 4.37 -16.39
CA ILE A 211 0.60 3.23 -15.83
C ILE A 211 1.32 2.47 -16.96
N MET A 212 2.58 2.13 -16.72
CA MET A 212 3.33 1.22 -17.60
C MET A 212 3.23 -0.22 -17.08
N ASN A 213 3.07 -1.19 -17.98
CA ASN A 213 3.08 -2.60 -17.62
C ASN A 213 4.51 -3.17 -17.62
N ASP A 214 4.94 -3.83 -16.54
CA ASP A 214 6.18 -4.61 -16.38
C ASP A 214 7.53 -3.86 -16.60
N ARG A 215 7.51 -2.62 -17.06
CA ARG A 215 8.70 -1.86 -17.49
C ARG A 215 8.90 -0.58 -16.67
N PRO A 216 9.50 -0.67 -15.47
CA PRO A 216 9.76 0.50 -14.63
C PRO A 216 10.73 1.50 -15.27
N ASP A 217 11.67 1.05 -16.08
CA ASP A 217 12.58 1.89 -16.88
C ASP A 217 11.82 2.76 -17.89
N LEU A 218 10.86 2.19 -18.61
CA LEU A 218 10.02 2.92 -19.56
C LEU A 218 9.00 3.82 -18.85
N ALA A 219 8.55 3.44 -17.64
CA ALA A 219 7.73 4.30 -16.81
C ALA A 219 8.46 5.63 -16.48
N VAL A 220 9.72 5.54 -16.06
CA VAL A 220 10.55 6.72 -15.79
C VAL A 220 10.78 7.54 -17.05
N LEU A 221 11.19 6.92 -18.15
CA LEU A 221 11.49 7.61 -19.42
C LEU A 221 10.28 8.31 -20.04
N SER A 222 9.07 7.74 -19.87
CA SER A 222 7.83 8.31 -20.38
C SER A 222 7.13 9.24 -19.40
N ARG A 223 7.65 9.40 -18.17
CA ARG A 223 7.03 10.15 -17.08
C ARG A 223 5.63 9.62 -16.75
N ALA A 224 5.47 8.29 -16.76
CA ALA A 224 4.24 7.68 -16.30
C ALA A 224 4.03 7.92 -14.79
N ASP A 225 2.77 7.96 -14.34
CA ASP A 225 2.43 8.12 -12.92
C ASP A 225 2.82 6.87 -12.11
N GLY A 226 3.00 5.72 -12.78
CA GLY A 226 3.43 4.49 -12.11
C GLY A 226 3.67 3.31 -13.05
N VAL A 227 3.86 2.15 -12.42
CA VAL A 227 4.10 0.87 -13.08
C VAL A 227 3.26 -0.22 -12.44
N HIS A 228 2.81 -1.19 -13.24
CA HIS A 228 2.13 -2.39 -12.76
C HIS A 228 2.99 -3.62 -13.07
N VAL A 229 3.26 -4.44 -12.07
CA VAL A 229 4.08 -5.65 -12.18
C VAL A 229 3.29 -6.90 -11.82
N GLY A 230 3.62 -8.01 -12.45
CA GLY A 230 3.08 -9.33 -12.11
C GLY A 230 3.97 -10.08 -11.12
N GLN A 231 3.62 -11.36 -10.88
CA GLN A 231 4.30 -12.22 -9.92
C GLN A 231 5.66 -12.77 -10.41
N ALA A 232 5.89 -12.75 -11.73
CA ALA A 232 7.12 -13.25 -12.35
C ALA A 232 8.07 -12.13 -12.76
N GLU A 233 7.67 -10.87 -12.57
CA GLU A 233 8.43 -9.67 -12.92
C GLU A 233 9.26 -9.17 -11.73
N LEU A 234 9.79 -7.96 -11.82
CA LEU A 234 10.56 -7.33 -10.73
C LEU A 234 9.71 -7.19 -9.47
N SER A 235 10.30 -7.44 -8.31
CA SER A 235 9.64 -7.21 -7.03
C SER A 235 9.28 -5.73 -6.83
N VAL A 236 8.35 -5.45 -5.92
CA VAL A 236 7.98 -4.07 -5.54
C VAL A 236 9.22 -3.29 -5.08
N GLU A 237 10.10 -3.91 -4.30
CA GLU A 237 11.34 -3.28 -3.83
C GLU A 237 12.28 -2.91 -4.99
N GLN A 238 12.52 -3.85 -5.92
CA GLN A 238 13.37 -3.61 -7.09
C GLN A 238 12.77 -2.54 -7.99
N THR A 239 11.46 -2.62 -8.23
CA THR A 239 10.70 -1.63 -8.99
C THR A 239 10.80 -0.24 -8.37
N ARG A 240 10.63 -0.14 -7.05
CA ARG A 240 10.72 1.12 -6.28
C ARG A 240 12.09 1.78 -6.38
N ARG A 241 13.17 0.99 -6.44
CA ARG A 241 14.54 1.50 -6.65
C ARG A 241 14.72 2.19 -8.01
N ILE A 242 13.95 1.78 -9.01
CA ILE A 242 14.01 2.36 -10.37
C ILE A 242 13.10 3.58 -10.48
N VAL A 243 11.83 3.45 -10.06
CA VAL A 243 10.82 4.50 -10.29
C VAL A 243 10.82 5.60 -9.22
N GLY A 244 11.49 5.41 -8.09
CA GLY A 244 11.52 6.37 -6.97
C GLY A 244 10.31 6.26 -6.04
N VAL A 245 10.29 7.10 -5.00
CA VAL A 245 9.30 7.01 -3.90
C VAL A 245 7.91 7.52 -4.28
N ASP A 246 7.84 8.47 -5.22
CA ASP A 246 6.60 9.17 -5.59
C ASP A 246 5.76 8.42 -6.63
N SER A 247 6.33 7.43 -7.34
CA SER A 247 5.63 6.68 -8.38
C SER A 247 4.72 5.61 -7.81
N LEU A 248 3.57 5.40 -8.44
CA LEU A 248 2.64 4.33 -8.09
C LEU A 248 3.18 2.96 -8.53
N ILE A 249 3.06 1.97 -7.66
CA ILE A 249 3.36 0.58 -7.99
C ILE A 249 2.13 -0.26 -7.74
N GLY A 250 1.63 -0.91 -8.80
CA GLY A 250 0.56 -1.89 -8.75
C GLY A 250 1.11 -3.31 -8.87
N VAL A 251 0.45 -4.26 -8.23
CA VAL A 251 0.82 -5.69 -8.26
C VAL A 251 -0.37 -6.56 -8.63
N SER A 252 -0.18 -7.46 -9.62
CA SER A 252 -1.17 -8.51 -9.91
C SER A 252 -1.22 -9.54 -8.78
N THR A 253 -2.43 -9.90 -8.30
CA THR A 253 -2.62 -10.89 -7.25
C THR A 253 -3.68 -11.91 -7.62
N HIS A 254 -3.45 -13.18 -7.24
CA HIS A 254 -4.30 -14.33 -7.58
C HIS A 254 -4.71 -15.13 -6.32
N SER A 255 -4.22 -14.74 -5.15
CA SER A 255 -4.52 -15.36 -3.85
C SER A 255 -4.40 -14.33 -2.72
N LEU A 256 -5.01 -14.62 -1.57
CA LEU A 256 -4.92 -13.79 -0.36
C LEU A 256 -3.47 -13.63 0.15
N ASP A 257 -2.66 -14.65 0.02
CA ASP A 257 -1.26 -14.57 0.45
C ASP A 257 -0.47 -13.61 -0.44
N GLN A 258 -0.74 -13.58 -1.75
CA GLN A 258 -0.15 -12.59 -2.65
C GLN A 258 -0.66 -11.17 -2.36
N VAL A 259 -1.92 -11.00 -1.99
CA VAL A 259 -2.47 -9.70 -1.54
C VAL A 259 -1.72 -9.20 -0.31
N LYS A 260 -1.61 -10.04 0.72
CA LYS A 260 -0.88 -9.68 1.95
C LYS A 260 0.59 -9.33 1.67
N GLN A 261 1.25 -10.14 0.84
CA GLN A 261 2.65 -9.91 0.48
C GLN A 261 2.82 -8.60 -0.30
N ALA A 262 1.96 -8.31 -1.29
CA ALA A 262 2.01 -7.07 -2.05
C ALA A 262 1.87 -5.82 -1.15
N ILE A 263 1.00 -5.89 -0.13
CA ILE A 263 0.81 -4.81 0.85
C ILE A 263 2.07 -4.63 1.70
N ILE A 264 2.64 -5.73 2.21
CA ILE A 264 3.88 -5.73 3.01
C ILE A 264 5.04 -5.15 2.20
N ASP A 265 5.14 -5.51 0.92
CA ASP A 265 6.19 -5.02 0.02
C ASP A 265 6.02 -3.53 -0.34
N GLY A 266 4.83 -2.97 -0.10
CA GLY A 266 4.54 -1.55 -0.30
C GLY A 266 3.97 -1.21 -1.67
N ALA A 267 3.13 -2.09 -2.22
CA ALA A 267 2.30 -1.77 -3.39
C ALA A 267 1.30 -0.65 -3.05
N ASN A 268 1.09 0.27 -3.99
CA ASN A 268 0.11 1.35 -3.85
C ASN A 268 -1.30 0.88 -4.21
N TYR A 269 -1.43 -0.15 -5.06
CA TYR A 269 -2.68 -0.78 -5.43
C TYR A 269 -2.44 -2.22 -5.91
N ILE A 270 -3.52 -3.00 -6.00
CA ILE A 270 -3.47 -4.39 -6.45
C ILE A 270 -4.48 -4.64 -7.56
N GLY A 271 -4.11 -5.56 -8.49
CA GLY A 271 -5.03 -6.15 -9.46
C GLY A 271 -5.44 -7.54 -8.97
N CYS A 272 -6.72 -7.80 -8.85
CA CYS A 272 -7.29 -9.02 -8.28
C CYS A 272 -7.98 -9.85 -9.35
N GLY A 273 -7.46 -11.02 -9.68
CA GLY A 273 -8.06 -11.88 -10.70
C GLY A 273 -7.13 -12.95 -11.24
N PRO A 274 -7.49 -13.61 -12.37
CA PRO A 274 -8.68 -13.33 -13.20
C PRO A 274 -9.99 -13.74 -12.53
N VAL A 275 -11.03 -12.90 -12.66
CA VAL A 275 -12.35 -13.17 -12.06
C VAL A 275 -13.17 -14.08 -12.95
N PHE A 276 -13.23 -13.78 -14.25
CA PHE A 276 -13.94 -14.55 -15.25
C PHE A 276 -12.99 -15.07 -16.33
N THR A 277 -13.44 -16.04 -17.10
CA THR A 277 -12.70 -16.57 -18.25
C THR A 277 -12.43 -15.45 -19.25
N SER A 278 -11.23 -15.40 -19.80
CA SER A 278 -10.80 -14.39 -20.76
C SER A 278 -10.03 -15.02 -21.90
N GLU A 279 -10.28 -14.60 -23.12
CA GLU A 279 -9.56 -15.05 -24.32
C GLU A 279 -8.08 -14.61 -24.33
N THR A 280 -7.68 -13.72 -23.41
CA THR A 280 -6.35 -13.09 -23.39
C THR A 280 -5.30 -13.83 -22.56
N LYS A 281 -5.69 -14.78 -21.71
CA LYS A 281 -4.78 -15.63 -20.92
C LYS A 281 -5.47 -16.93 -20.51
N GLU A 282 -4.83 -18.07 -20.75
CA GLU A 282 -5.22 -19.35 -20.15
C GLU A 282 -4.73 -19.42 -18.70
N PHE A 283 -5.62 -19.74 -17.77
CA PHE A 283 -5.29 -20.01 -16.38
C PHE A 283 -5.86 -21.35 -15.96
N ASP A 284 -5.05 -22.20 -15.31
CA ASP A 284 -5.46 -23.51 -14.81
C ASP A 284 -6.48 -23.41 -13.65
N LYS A 285 -6.53 -22.29 -12.94
CA LYS A 285 -7.50 -21.99 -11.87
C LYS A 285 -7.86 -20.52 -11.90
N PHE A 286 -9.16 -20.25 -11.87
CA PHE A 286 -9.70 -18.90 -11.72
C PHE A 286 -9.98 -18.64 -10.24
N PRO A 287 -9.40 -17.60 -9.62
CA PRO A 287 -9.74 -17.20 -8.25
C PRO A 287 -11.23 -16.85 -8.09
N GLY A 288 -11.85 -16.31 -9.15
CA GLY A 288 -13.29 -16.03 -9.21
C GLY A 288 -13.76 -14.91 -8.27
N VAL A 289 -15.06 -14.78 -8.16
CA VAL A 289 -15.72 -13.76 -7.33
C VAL A 289 -15.50 -14.00 -5.83
N ASP A 290 -15.35 -15.27 -5.41
CA ASP A 290 -15.08 -15.60 -4.00
C ASP A 290 -13.75 -15.06 -3.51
N PHE A 291 -12.75 -14.97 -4.38
CA PHE A 291 -11.50 -14.31 -4.07
C PHE A 291 -11.69 -12.80 -3.85
N LEU A 292 -12.51 -12.16 -4.68
CA LEU A 292 -12.81 -10.73 -4.50
C LEU A 292 -13.45 -10.46 -3.14
N ARG A 293 -14.40 -11.29 -2.71
CA ARG A 293 -15.03 -11.16 -1.38
C ARG A 293 -14.01 -11.21 -0.25
N GLN A 294 -13.07 -12.15 -0.32
CA GLN A 294 -11.99 -12.25 0.67
C GLN A 294 -11.05 -11.03 0.65
N VAL A 295 -10.82 -10.42 -0.53
CA VAL A 295 -9.97 -9.22 -0.66
C VAL A 295 -10.63 -7.99 -0.04
N VAL A 296 -11.95 -7.81 -0.20
CA VAL A 296 -12.69 -6.69 0.42
C VAL A 296 -12.50 -6.68 1.93
N ASP A 297 -12.59 -7.86 2.56
CA ASP A 297 -12.39 -8.01 4.01
C ASP A 297 -10.92 -7.89 4.44
N ALA A 298 -9.97 -8.10 3.50
CA ALA A 298 -8.54 -8.21 3.80
C ALA A 298 -7.77 -6.90 3.70
N THR A 299 -8.24 -5.91 2.96
CA THR A 299 -7.47 -4.68 2.72
C THR A 299 -8.30 -3.48 2.29
N THR A 300 -7.83 -2.28 2.67
CA THR A 300 -8.32 -0.98 2.16
C THR A 300 -7.42 -0.41 1.04
N VAL A 301 -6.31 -1.08 0.70
CA VAL A 301 -5.50 -0.70 -0.46
C VAL A 301 -6.37 -0.78 -1.73
N PRO A 302 -6.34 0.24 -2.63
CA PRO A 302 -7.12 0.22 -3.85
C PRO A 302 -6.93 -1.09 -4.63
N ALA A 303 -8.02 -1.86 -4.78
CA ALA A 303 -8.01 -3.16 -5.42
C ALA A 303 -8.92 -3.12 -6.66
N PHE A 304 -8.38 -3.49 -7.81
CA PHE A 304 -9.09 -3.53 -9.09
C PHE A 304 -9.37 -4.98 -9.48
N ALA A 305 -10.63 -5.35 -9.62
CA ALA A 305 -11.01 -6.64 -10.18
C ALA A 305 -10.61 -6.69 -11.67
N ILE A 306 -10.02 -7.79 -12.13
CA ILE A 306 -9.53 -7.94 -13.50
C ILE A 306 -9.81 -9.34 -14.05
N GLY A 307 -10.00 -9.44 -15.35
CA GLY A 307 -10.14 -10.68 -16.10
C GLY A 307 -11.59 -10.96 -16.51
N GLY A 308 -11.86 -10.88 -17.80
CA GLY A 308 -13.15 -11.21 -18.42
C GLY A 308 -14.33 -10.30 -18.01
N ILE A 309 -14.07 -9.10 -17.51
CA ILE A 309 -15.08 -8.18 -17.01
C ILE A 309 -15.76 -7.44 -18.17
N SER A 310 -17.10 -7.41 -18.15
CA SER A 310 -17.97 -6.71 -19.09
C SER A 310 -19.23 -6.22 -18.36
N LEU A 311 -20.13 -5.54 -19.08
CA LEU A 311 -21.44 -5.15 -18.53
C LEU A 311 -22.31 -6.35 -18.15
N ASP A 312 -22.11 -7.52 -18.78
CA ASP A 312 -22.92 -8.71 -18.52
C ASP A 312 -22.62 -9.33 -17.13
N ASN A 313 -21.45 -9.03 -16.54
CA ASN A 313 -21.02 -9.66 -15.28
C ASN A 313 -20.57 -8.66 -14.20
N ILE A 314 -20.64 -7.36 -14.45
CA ILE A 314 -20.21 -6.32 -13.52
C ILE A 314 -20.99 -6.35 -12.19
N ASP A 315 -22.26 -6.75 -12.25
CA ASP A 315 -23.13 -6.81 -11.07
C ASP A 315 -22.67 -7.87 -10.06
N GLU A 316 -22.05 -8.97 -10.50
CA GLU A 316 -21.45 -9.96 -9.62
C GLU A 316 -20.25 -9.40 -8.83
N ILE A 317 -19.52 -8.48 -9.44
CA ILE A 317 -18.37 -7.81 -8.83
C ILE A 317 -18.83 -6.77 -7.81
N SER A 318 -19.82 -5.95 -8.19
CA SER A 318 -20.37 -4.93 -7.30
C SER A 318 -21.11 -5.55 -6.11
N ALA A 319 -21.80 -6.69 -6.30
CA ALA A 319 -22.50 -7.42 -5.24
C ALA A 319 -21.57 -7.94 -4.11
N VAL A 320 -20.28 -8.13 -4.38
CA VAL A 320 -19.31 -8.52 -3.34
C VAL A 320 -18.55 -7.32 -2.74
N GLY A 321 -18.97 -6.08 -3.05
CA GLY A 321 -18.39 -4.86 -2.49
C GLY A 321 -17.20 -4.30 -3.26
N PHE A 322 -16.85 -4.86 -4.42
CA PHE A 322 -15.82 -4.27 -5.28
C PHE A 322 -16.38 -3.07 -6.04
N ILE A 323 -15.67 -1.94 -5.96
CA ILE A 323 -16.04 -0.67 -6.60
C ILE A 323 -15.06 -0.24 -7.70
N ARG A 324 -14.11 -1.13 -8.06
CA ARG A 324 -13.04 -0.84 -9.03
C ARG A 324 -12.81 -2.02 -9.95
N VAL A 325 -12.74 -1.74 -11.25
CA VAL A 325 -12.48 -2.75 -12.27
C VAL A 325 -11.38 -2.34 -13.23
N ALA A 326 -10.61 -3.33 -13.70
CA ALA A 326 -9.66 -3.18 -14.80
C ALA A 326 -10.17 -3.97 -16.03
N VAL A 327 -10.37 -3.27 -17.13
CA VAL A 327 -10.98 -3.79 -18.34
C VAL A 327 -10.08 -3.59 -19.56
N SER A 328 -10.19 -4.50 -20.54
CA SER A 328 -9.45 -4.42 -21.81
C SER A 328 -10.35 -4.79 -22.99
N ALA A 329 -10.78 -6.04 -23.09
CA ALA A 329 -11.50 -6.58 -24.26
C ALA A 329 -12.80 -5.80 -24.56
N CYS A 330 -13.60 -5.50 -23.55
CA CYS A 330 -14.87 -4.77 -23.72
C CYS A 330 -14.66 -3.34 -24.28
N LEU A 331 -13.50 -2.70 -24.00
CA LEU A 331 -13.17 -1.38 -24.57
C LEU A 331 -12.81 -1.45 -26.04
N THR A 332 -12.27 -2.57 -26.52
CA THR A 332 -11.89 -2.76 -27.91
C THR A 332 -13.03 -3.24 -28.80
N SER A 333 -14.03 -3.88 -28.21
CA SER A 333 -15.20 -4.43 -28.93
C SER A 333 -16.38 -3.46 -29.00
N THR A 334 -16.37 -2.37 -28.24
CA THR A 334 -17.48 -1.40 -28.24
C THR A 334 -17.32 -0.33 -29.31
N ILE A 335 -18.46 0.14 -29.84
CA ILE A 335 -18.55 1.31 -30.74
C ILE A 335 -18.60 2.60 -29.92
N ASP A 336 -19.25 2.57 -28.75
CA ASP A 336 -19.41 3.72 -27.87
C ASP A 336 -18.69 3.49 -26.51
N VAL A 337 -17.45 3.92 -26.45
CA VAL A 337 -16.62 3.83 -25.22
C VAL A 337 -17.18 4.71 -24.11
N THR A 338 -17.80 5.85 -24.46
CA THR A 338 -18.34 6.79 -23.46
C THR A 338 -19.52 6.20 -22.74
N ALA A 339 -20.47 5.59 -23.47
CA ALA A 339 -21.60 4.88 -22.87
C ALA A 339 -21.11 3.73 -21.99
N LEU A 340 -20.19 2.90 -22.50
CA LEU A 340 -19.64 1.77 -21.73
C LEU A 340 -19.03 2.19 -20.40
N VAL A 341 -18.17 3.22 -20.41
CA VAL A 341 -17.49 3.69 -19.18
C VAL A 341 -18.51 4.26 -18.18
N ALA A 342 -19.53 4.99 -18.67
CA ALA A 342 -20.61 5.51 -17.81
C ALA A 342 -21.41 4.40 -17.17
N GLU A 343 -21.78 3.36 -17.91
CA GLU A 343 -22.53 2.20 -17.40
C GLU A 343 -21.70 1.39 -16.39
N LEU A 344 -20.41 1.15 -16.67
CA LEU A 344 -19.50 0.51 -15.71
C LEU A 344 -19.42 1.30 -14.39
N LYS A 345 -19.25 2.63 -14.46
CA LYS A 345 -19.21 3.48 -13.26
C LYS A 345 -20.54 3.48 -12.50
N MET A 346 -21.66 3.45 -13.21
CA MET A 346 -22.99 3.39 -12.61
C MET A 346 -23.19 2.07 -11.86
N ALA A 347 -22.89 0.94 -12.48
CA ALA A 347 -23.00 -0.39 -11.85
C ALA A 347 -22.15 -0.53 -10.59
N LEU A 348 -20.94 0.07 -10.58
CA LEU A 348 -20.03 0.08 -9.43
C LEU A 348 -20.47 1.05 -8.30
N ALA A 349 -21.30 2.06 -8.61
CA ALA A 349 -21.76 3.05 -7.64
C ALA A 349 -22.99 2.60 -6.84
N ILE A 350 -23.79 1.68 -7.35
CA ILE A 350 -25.10 1.27 -6.77
C ILE A 350 -24.90 0.70 -5.36
N ASN A 351 -23.88 -0.10 -5.11
CA ASN A 351 -23.64 -0.72 -3.81
C ASN A 351 -22.92 0.16 -2.77
N LYS A 352 -22.46 1.35 -3.17
CA LYS A 352 -21.82 2.30 -2.23
C LYS A 352 -22.82 2.84 -1.19
N ASN A 353 -24.12 2.82 -1.51
CA ASN A 353 -25.20 3.38 -0.67
C ASN A 353 -25.86 2.34 0.24
N GLU A 354 -25.56 1.03 0.10
CA GLU A 354 -26.16 -0.03 0.92
C GLU A 354 -25.23 -0.55 2.04
N VAL A 355 -23.95 -0.14 2.05
CA VAL A 355 -22.93 -0.57 3.03
C VAL A 355 -22.52 0.58 3.97
N GLY A 356 -23.25 1.69 3.99
CA GLY A 356 -23.04 2.87 4.85
C GLY A 356 -23.76 2.79 6.19
#